data_cad2442ee8d2d994d98cc53a391f399a
#
_entry.id   cad2442ee8d2d994d98cc53a391f399a
#
_cell.length_a   1.000
_cell.length_b   1.000
_cell.length_c   1.000
_cell.angle_alpha   90.00
_cell.angle_beta   90.00
_cell.angle_gamma   90.00
#
_symmetry.space_group_name_H-M   'P 1'
#
loop_
_entity.id
_entity.type
_entity.pdbx_description
1 polymer ?
#
loop_
_entity_poly.entity_id
_entity_poly.type
_entity_poly.pdbx_seq_one_letter_code
_entity_poly.pdbx_strand_id
1 'polypeptide(L)'
;QKAILIIMEMVTKELVKNIFPKRQVLGHKGTYGHVVVIGGSKWYRGASIFASMASLKMGAGLCTLASIEKVLQTASLLCPELLFFPLKEKKGCIVQKKSLKKKIQLAGAVVLGCGIGGENSIPFLTKCCIKNVISLCRKFSIPLILDADGLNFLSTQKNIQLPQKTV
;
A
#
# COMPACT_ATOMS: atom_id res chain seq x y z
N GLN A 1 6.94 15.23 -27.48
CA GLN A 1 7.19 14.03 -26.65
C GLN A 1 8.39 14.32 -25.78
N LYS A 2 8.21 14.51 -24.45
CA LYS A 2 9.32 14.55 -23.51
C LYS A 2 9.83 13.13 -23.34
N ALA A 3 11.07 12.87 -23.74
CA ALA A 3 11.75 11.63 -23.46
C ALA A 3 11.84 11.44 -21.94
N ILE A 4 11.25 10.37 -21.44
CA ILE A 4 11.44 9.96 -20.06
C ILE A 4 12.82 9.31 -20.00
N LEU A 5 13.78 10.03 -19.42
CA LEU A 5 15.11 9.47 -19.16
C LEU A 5 14.95 8.50 -17.98
N ILE A 6 14.92 7.21 -18.27
CA ILE A 6 14.95 6.18 -17.21
C ILE A 6 16.41 6.08 -16.77
N ILE A 7 16.74 6.68 -15.65
CA ILE A 7 18.04 6.49 -15.01
C ILE A 7 17.95 5.15 -14.27
N MET A 8 18.61 4.14 -14.81
CA MET A 8 18.79 2.85 -14.13
C MET A 8 20.00 2.96 -13.23
N GLU A 9 19.75 2.96 -11.91
CA GLU A 9 20.81 2.94 -10.91
C GLU A 9 20.99 1.50 -10.39
N MET A 10 22.23 1.03 -10.35
CA MET A 10 22.52 -0.30 -9.82
C MET A 10 22.47 -0.27 -8.29
N VAL A 11 21.70 -1.18 -7.70
CA VAL A 11 21.59 -1.31 -6.25
C VAL A 11 22.89 -1.93 -5.71
N THR A 12 23.71 -1.11 -5.05
CA THR A 12 24.96 -1.54 -4.40
C THR A 12 24.75 -1.77 -2.90
N LYS A 13 25.71 -2.51 -2.26
CA LYS A 13 25.71 -2.68 -0.80
C LYS A 13 25.83 -1.35 -0.06
N GLU A 14 26.58 -0.40 -0.59
CA GLU A 14 26.77 0.95 -0.05
C GLU A 14 25.46 1.75 -0.11
N LEU A 15 24.77 1.72 -1.24
CA LEU A 15 23.45 2.35 -1.39
C LEU A 15 22.47 1.80 -0.34
N VAL A 16 22.39 0.48 -0.19
CA VAL A 16 21.52 -0.17 0.78
C VAL A 16 21.88 0.25 2.21
N LYS A 17 23.15 0.24 2.59
CA LYS A 17 23.59 0.67 3.93
C LYS A 17 23.23 2.13 4.23
N ASN A 18 23.30 3.01 3.23
CA ASN A 18 22.97 4.42 3.40
C ASN A 18 21.44 4.69 3.51
N ILE A 19 20.63 3.84 2.90
CA ILE A 19 19.16 3.94 2.97
C ILE A 19 18.61 3.40 4.30
N PHE A 20 19.26 2.36 4.87
CA PHE A 20 18.80 1.77 6.13
C PHE A 20 19.31 2.56 7.34
N PRO A 21 18.42 3.21 8.11
CA PRO A 21 18.79 3.92 9.31
C PRO A 21 19.24 2.91 10.38
N LYS A 22 20.32 3.24 11.10
CA LYS A 22 20.72 2.48 12.29
C LYS A 22 19.59 2.53 13.32
N ARG A 23 19.21 1.38 13.86
CA ARG A 23 18.18 1.33 14.91
C ARG A 23 18.71 1.95 16.19
N GLN A 24 17.92 2.83 16.79
CA GLN A 24 18.23 3.45 18.07
C GLN A 24 18.00 2.45 19.21
N VAL A 25 18.88 2.43 20.20
CA VAL A 25 18.77 1.53 21.37
C VAL A 25 17.46 1.74 22.13
N LEU A 26 17.03 3.01 22.27
CA LEU A 26 15.78 3.39 22.93
C LEU A 26 14.61 3.57 21.97
N GLY A 27 14.74 3.11 20.72
CA GLY A 27 13.67 3.21 19.73
C GLY A 27 12.50 2.27 20.04
N HIS A 28 11.28 2.76 19.84
CA HIS A 28 10.05 1.97 19.96
C HIS A 28 9.36 1.83 18.58
N LYS A 29 8.34 0.98 18.48
CA LYS A 29 7.63 0.72 17.20
C LYS A 29 7.17 1.99 16.48
N GLY A 30 6.76 3.04 17.17
CA GLY A 30 6.36 4.32 16.57
C GLY A 30 7.52 5.10 15.94
N THR A 31 8.77 4.90 16.39
CA THR A 31 9.97 5.56 15.84
C THR A 31 10.25 5.12 14.40
N TYR A 32 9.90 3.88 14.05
CA TYR A 32 10.20 3.27 12.76
C TYR A 32 9.04 3.33 11.76
N GLY A 33 8.08 4.20 12.02
CA GLY A 33 6.98 4.49 11.11
C GLY A 33 5.90 3.41 11.03
N HIS A 34 4.83 3.74 10.33
CA HIS A 34 3.66 2.90 10.14
C HIS A 34 3.32 2.81 8.65
N VAL A 35 3.39 1.63 8.07
CA VAL A 35 2.98 1.37 6.68
C VAL A 35 1.53 0.90 6.67
N VAL A 36 0.73 1.43 5.73
CA VAL A 36 -0.63 0.94 5.48
C VAL A 36 -0.67 0.32 4.09
N VAL A 37 -0.90 -0.98 4.03
CA VAL A 37 -1.06 -1.73 2.77
C VAL A 37 -2.55 -1.88 2.47
N ILE A 38 -2.98 -1.40 1.30
CA ILE A 38 -4.38 -1.47 0.84
C ILE A 38 -4.41 -2.34 -0.41
N GLY A 39 -4.90 -3.55 -0.28
CA GLY A 39 -4.88 -4.53 -1.36
C GLY A 39 -5.55 -5.84 -0.99
N GLY A 40 -5.40 -6.80 -1.88
CA GLY A 40 -6.03 -8.11 -1.75
C GLY A 40 -7.49 -8.12 -2.17
N SER A 41 -7.91 -9.26 -2.69
CA SER A 41 -9.27 -9.55 -3.10
C SER A 41 -9.58 -11.04 -2.88
N LYS A 42 -10.79 -11.47 -3.21
CA LYS A 42 -11.16 -12.88 -3.18
C LYS A 42 -10.20 -13.74 -4.02
N TRP A 43 -9.72 -13.21 -5.13
CA TRP A 43 -8.86 -13.92 -6.10
C TRP A 43 -7.37 -13.80 -5.79
N TYR A 44 -6.92 -12.62 -5.32
CA TYR A 44 -5.50 -12.31 -5.14
C TYR A 44 -5.19 -11.97 -3.69
N ARG A 45 -5.13 -13.00 -2.82
CA ARG A 45 -4.94 -12.80 -1.38
C ARG A 45 -3.48 -12.58 -1.00
N GLY A 46 -2.57 -13.31 -1.63
CA GLY A 46 -1.15 -13.37 -1.24
C GLY A 46 -0.38 -12.07 -1.45
N ALA A 47 -0.62 -11.35 -2.55
CA ALA A 47 0.18 -10.18 -2.92
C ALA A 47 0.20 -9.08 -1.83
N SER A 48 -0.96 -8.74 -1.27
CA SER A 48 -1.05 -7.75 -0.19
C SER A 48 -0.47 -8.26 1.13
N ILE A 49 -0.55 -9.57 1.39
CA ILE A 49 0.07 -10.21 2.56
C ILE A 49 1.59 -10.13 2.44
N PHE A 50 2.17 -10.50 1.30
CA PHE A 50 3.61 -10.40 1.06
C PHE A 50 4.13 -8.96 1.16
N ALA A 51 3.42 -7.99 0.59
CA ALA A 51 3.77 -6.57 0.72
C ALA A 51 3.79 -6.11 2.20
N SER A 52 2.82 -6.59 2.99
CA SER A 52 2.75 -6.29 4.43
C SER A 52 3.88 -6.94 5.22
N MET A 53 4.17 -8.22 4.96
CA MET A 53 5.28 -8.93 5.60
C MET A 53 6.63 -8.32 5.23
N ALA A 54 6.81 -7.96 3.96
CA ALA A 54 8.03 -7.28 3.48
C ALA A 54 8.23 -5.95 4.20
N SER A 55 7.16 -5.16 4.39
CA SER A 55 7.22 -3.89 5.14
C SER A 55 7.77 -4.07 6.56
N LEU A 56 7.31 -5.08 7.29
CA LEU A 56 7.82 -5.39 8.64
C LEU A 56 9.27 -5.88 8.59
N LYS A 57 9.59 -6.80 7.67
CA LYS A 57 10.96 -7.34 7.50
C LYS A 57 11.97 -6.26 7.13
N MET A 58 11.55 -5.26 6.36
CA MET A 58 12.37 -4.10 5.99
C MET A 58 12.49 -3.06 7.11
N GLY A 59 11.84 -3.29 8.26
CA GLY A 59 12.07 -2.51 9.46
C GLY A 59 10.98 -1.50 9.82
N ALA A 60 9.84 -1.49 9.15
CA ALA A 60 8.69 -0.71 9.60
C ALA A 60 8.29 -1.09 11.03
N GLY A 61 8.05 -0.11 11.88
CA GLY A 61 7.66 -0.35 13.25
C GLY A 61 6.26 -0.92 13.40
N LEU A 62 5.37 -0.56 12.49
CA LEU A 62 4.00 -1.05 12.38
C LEU A 62 3.62 -1.25 10.92
N CYS A 63 2.83 -2.27 10.62
CA CYS A 63 2.17 -2.43 9.34
C CYS A 63 0.69 -2.78 9.54
N THR A 64 -0.20 -2.03 8.88
CA THR A 64 -1.63 -2.35 8.83
C THR A 64 -1.99 -2.87 7.44
N LEU A 65 -2.50 -4.09 7.39
CA LEU A 65 -3.15 -4.61 6.19
C LEU A 65 -4.63 -4.20 6.21
N ALA A 66 -5.01 -3.37 5.26
CA ALA A 66 -6.39 -2.95 5.02
C ALA A 66 -6.95 -3.73 3.83
N SER A 67 -7.85 -4.68 4.09
CA SER A 67 -8.36 -5.60 3.07
C SER A 67 -9.76 -6.12 3.41
N ILE A 68 -10.27 -6.99 2.55
CA ILE A 68 -11.51 -7.75 2.82
C ILE A 68 -11.26 -8.82 3.89
N GLU A 69 -12.29 -9.21 4.60
CA GLU A 69 -12.21 -10.13 5.75
C GLU A 69 -11.49 -11.44 5.41
N LYS A 70 -11.78 -12.04 4.26
CA LYS A 70 -11.15 -13.29 3.83
C LYS A 70 -9.64 -13.21 3.66
N VAL A 71 -9.11 -12.05 3.26
CA VAL A 71 -7.66 -11.81 3.15
C VAL A 71 -7.06 -11.64 4.54
N LEU A 72 -7.74 -10.89 5.43
CA LEU A 72 -7.28 -10.65 6.80
C LEU A 72 -7.21 -11.96 7.60
N GLN A 73 -8.19 -12.85 7.47
CA GLN A 73 -8.18 -14.18 8.09
C GLN A 73 -6.98 -15.01 7.63
N THR A 74 -6.68 -15.01 6.32
CA THR A 74 -5.48 -15.70 5.81
C THR A 74 -4.20 -15.05 6.35
N ALA A 75 -4.14 -13.72 6.38
CA ALA A 75 -2.98 -12.99 6.84
C ALA A 75 -2.68 -13.20 8.33
N SER A 76 -3.72 -13.31 9.17
CA SER A 76 -3.56 -13.51 10.61
C SER A 76 -2.90 -14.85 10.97
N LEU A 77 -3.07 -15.87 10.12
CA LEU A 77 -2.41 -17.16 10.29
C LEU A 77 -0.94 -17.13 9.85
N LEU A 78 -0.59 -16.28 8.89
CA LEU A 78 0.74 -16.22 8.30
C LEU A 78 1.66 -15.18 8.97
N CYS A 79 1.09 -14.10 9.48
CA CYS A 79 1.82 -13.00 10.09
C CYS A 79 0.96 -12.30 11.16
N PRO A 80 0.89 -12.86 12.37
CA PRO A 80 0.08 -12.31 13.48
C PRO A 80 0.57 -10.95 13.98
N GLU A 81 1.78 -10.52 13.60
CA GLU A 81 2.33 -9.20 13.95
C GLU A 81 1.68 -8.04 13.20
N LEU A 82 0.94 -8.33 12.13
CA LEU A 82 0.22 -7.32 11.36
C LEU A 82 -0.96 -6.75 12.16
N LEU A 83 -1.21 -5.47 11.93
CA LEU A 83 -2.48 -4.85 12.32
C LEU A 83 -3.49 -5.05 11.19
N PHE A 84 -4.71 -5.44 11.54
CA PHE A 84 -5.77 -5.72 10.58
C PHE A 84 -6.81 -4.61 10.55
N PHE A 85 -7.18 -4.18 9.34
CA PHE A 85 -8.21 -3.18 9.14
C PHE A 85 -9.23 -3.66 8.10
N PRO A 86 -10.40 -4.17 8.54
CA PRO A 86 -11.39 -4.71 7.64
C PRO A 86 -12.05 -3.61 6.82
N LEU A 87 -12.00 -3.76 5.50
CA LEU A 87 -12.69 -2.95 4.52
C LEU A 87 -14.00 -3.62 4.08
N LYS A 88 -14.94 -2.82 3.57
CA LYS A 88 -16.16 -3.37 2.98
C LYS A 88 -15.84 -4.13 1.70
N GLU A 89 -16.57 -5.22 1.47
CA GLU A 89 -16.47 -6.06 0.29
C GLU A 89 -17.74 -5.94 -0.57
N LYS A 90 -17.56 -5.92 -1.90
CA LYS A 90 -18.63 -6.17 -2.86
C LYS A 90 -18.06 -7.02 -4.01
N LYS A 91 -18.71 -8.15 -4.30
CA LYS A 91 -18.28 -9.10 -5.34
C LYS A 91 -16.78 -9.47 -5.21
N GLY A 92 -16.33 -9.81 -4.01
CA GLY A 92 -14.95 -10.25 -3.75
C GLY A 92 -13.87 -9.15 -3.80
N CYS A 93 -14.22 -7.90 -4.00
CA CYS A 93 -13.28 -6.79 -4.09
C CYS A 93 -13.54 -5.72 -3.02
N ILE A 94 -12.49 -4.98 -2.69
CA ILE A 94 -12.53 -3.86 -1.75
C ILE A 94 -13.44 -2.75 -2.27
N VAL A 95 -14.28 -2.21 -1.38
CA VAL A 95 -14.98 -0.95 -1.57
C VAL A 95 -14.63 0.04 -0.47
N GLN A 96 -14.88 1.33 -0.72
CA GLN A 96 -14.48 2.40 0.18
C GLN A 96 -15.13 2.28 1.57
N LYS A 97 -14.35 2.63 2.61
CA LYS A 97 -14.80 2.78 4.00
C LYS A 97 -14.35 4.15 4.52
N LYS A 98 -15.30 4.96 5.05
CA LYS A 98 -15.01 6.33 5.56
C LYS A 98 -13.87 6.36 6.58
N SER A 99 -13.79 5.38 7.48
CA SER A 99 -12.76 5.29 8.52
C SER A 99 -11.34 5.07 7.99
N LEU A 100 -11.16 4.68 6.71
CA LEU A 100 -9.85 4.53 6.06
C LEU A 100 -9.08 5.86 6.03
N LYS A 101 -9.78 7.00 5.93
CA LYS A 101 -9.17 8.34 5.97
C LYS A 101 -8.26 8.52 7.20
N LYS A 102 -8.73 8.17 8.40
CA LYS A 102 -7.93 8.31 9.64
C LYS A 102 -6.69 7.42 9.62
N LYS A 103 -6.78 6.20 9.04
CA LYS A 103 -5.64 5.29 8.93
C LYS A 103 -4.57 5.84 7.98
N ILE A 104 -4.99 6.39 6.83
CA ILE A 104 -4.07 7.03 5.88
C ILE A 104 -3.41 8.27 6.49
N GLN A 105 -4.18 9.12 7.17
CA GLN A 105 -3.66 10.34 7.78
C GLN A 105 -2.54 10.08 8.81
N LEU A 106 -2.57 8.93 9.48
CA LEU A 106 -1.58 8.52 10.50
C LEU A 106 -0.49 7.60 9.93
N ALA A 107 -0.50 7.34 8.63
CA ALA A 107 0.49 6.49 7.99
C ALA A 107 1.79 7.26 7.68
N GLY A 108 2.92 6.59 7.81
CA GLY A 108 4.22 7.06 7.30
C GLY A 108 4.36 6.80 5.80
N ALA A 109 3.70 5.75 5.27
CA ALA A 109 3.60 5.44 3.86
C ALA A 109 2.37 4.57 3.58
N VAL A 110 1.87 4.60 2.34
CA VAL A 110 0.77 3.76 1.86
C VAL A 110 1.25 2.95 0.66
N VAL A 111 0.93 1.65 0.65
CA VAL A 111 1.07 0.75 -0.50
C VAL A 111 -0.33 0.45 -1.02
N LEU A 112 -0.56 0.63 -2.31
CA LEU A 112 -1.89 0.52 -2.91
C LEU A 112 -1.86 -0.26 -4.22
N GLY A 113 -2.71 -1.27 -4.33
CA GLY A 113 -2.97 -1.93 -5.60
C GLY A 113 -2.65 -3.42 -5.65
N CYS A 114 -1.75 -3.93 -4.79
CA CYS A 114 -1.35 -5.34 -4.78
C CYS A 114 -2.57 -6.27 -4.65
N GLY A 115 -3.00 -6.88 -5.76
CA GLY A 115 -4.11 -7.83 -5.81
C GLY A 115 -5.49 -7.25 -5.46
N ILE A 116 -5.72 -5.96 -5.67
CA ILE A 116 -6.99 -5.29 -5.31
C ILE A 116 -8.13 -5.55 -6.30
N GLY A 117 -7.80 -5.99 -7.50
CA GLY A 117 -8.74 -6.19 -8.60
C GLY A 117 -9.63 -7.43 -8.48
N GLY A 118 -10.56 -7.56 -9.41
CA GLY A 118 -11.39 -8.73 -9.63
C GLY A 118 -10.72 -9.74 -10.57
N GLU A 119 -11.45 -10.81 -10.88
CA GLU A 119 -10.96 -11.91 -11.73
C GLU A 119 -10.47 -11.42 -13.10
N ASN A 120 -11.23 -10.56 -13.77
CA ASN A 120 -10.92 -10.09 -15.13
C ASN A 120 -10.77 -8.57 -15.24
N SER A 121 -11.11 -7.82 -14.19
CA SER A 121 -11.06 -6.36 -14.22
C SER A 121 -11.16 -5.74 -12.82
N ILE A 122 -10.84 -4.46 -12.73
CA ILE A 122 -11.03 -3.69 -11.50
C ILE A 122 -12.48 -3.17 -11.47
N PRO A 123 -13.33 -3.60 -10.51
CA PRO A 123 -14.72 -3.12 -10.40
C PRO A 123 -14.80 -1.61 -10.16
N PHE A 124 -15.89 -0.98 -10.61
CA PHE A 124 -16.09 0.45 -10.49
C PHE A 124 -15.93 0.99 -9.05
N LEU A 125 -16.52 0.33 -8.07
CA LEU A 125 -16.41 0.75 -6.66
C LEU A 125 -14.98 0.63 -6.11
N THR A 126 -14.20 -0.35 -6.59
CA THR A 126 -12.79 -0.50 -6.27
C THR A 126 -11.97 0.62 -6.92
N LYS A 127 -12.27 0.99 -8.17
CA LYS A 127 -11.67 2.18 -8.83
C LYS A 127 -11.94 3.46 -8.04
N CYS A 128 -13.16 3.64 -7.53
CA CYS A 128 -13.49 4.77 -6.65
C CYS A 128 -12.68 4.75 -5.36
N CYS A 129 -12.45 3.57 -4.77
CA CYS A 129 -11.61 3.42 -3.59
C CYS A 129 -10.15 3.82 -3.88
N ILE A 130 -9.57 3.32 -4.98
CA ILE A 130 -8.20 3.67 -5.41
C ILE A 130 -8.07 5.19 -5.59
N LYS A 131 -8.98 5.81 -6.35
CA LYS A 131 -8.98 7.27 -6.58
C LYS A 131 -9.04 8.05 -5.27
N ASN A 132 -9.89 7.63 -4.33
CA ASN A 132 -10.00 8.28 -3.03
C ASN A 132 -8.73 8.13 -2.19
N VAL A 133 -8.09 6.95 -2.17
CA VAL A 133 -6.82 6.72 -1.46
C VAL A 133 -5.72 7.64 -2.01
N ILE A 134 -5.55 7.71 -3.33
CA ILE A 134 -4.60 8.62 -3.99
C ILE A 134 -4.86 10.07 -3.55
N SER A 135 -6.11 10.53 -3.60
CA SER A 135 -6.50 11.88 -3.16
C SER A 135 -6.17 12.15 -1.70
N LEU A 136 -6.40 11.18 -0.81
CA LEU A 136 -6.07 11.30 0.61
C LEU A 136 -4.56 11.34 0.85
N CYS A 137 -3.79 10.48 0.18
CA CYS A 137 -2.33 10.50 0.27
C CYS A 137 -1.76 11.85 -0.19
N ARG A 138 -2.28 12.40 -1.30
CA ARG A 138 -1.93 13.74 -1.76
C ARG A 138 -2.29 14.82 -0.74
N LYS A 139 -3.53 14.79 -0.22
CA LYS A 139 -4.03 15.78 0.75
C LYS A 139 -3.19 15.84 2.03
N PHE A 140 -2.74 14.70 2.51
CA PHE A 140 -1.96 14.59 3.74
C PHE A 140 -0.45 14.48 3.51
N SER A 141 0.02 14.64 2.26
CA SER A 141 1.43 14.52 1.86
C SER A 141 2.06 13.19 2.27
N ILE A 142 1.27 12.10 2.23
CA ILE A 142 1.73 10.75 2.57
C ILE A 142 2.39 10.12 1.35
N PRO A 143 3.61 9.57 1.48
CA PRO A 143 4.26 8.78 0.45
C PRO A 143 3.37 7.62 -0.02
N LEU A 144 3.29 7.42 -1.34
CA LEU A 144 2.44 6.41 -1.96
C LEU A 144 3.25 5.49 -2.86
N ILE A 145 3.12 4.20 -2.66
CA ILE A 145 3.64 3.16 -3.55
C ILE A 145 2.46 2.57 -4.29
N LEU A 146 2.49 2.67 -5.63
CA LEU A 146 1.46 2.10 -6.50
C LEU A 146 2.00 0.85 -7.19
N ASP A 147 1.25 -0.24 -7.12
CA ASP A 147 1.62 -1.50 -7.74
C ASP A 147 0.43 -2.17 -8.43
N ALA A 148 0.72 -3.03 -9.38
CA ALA A 148 -0.25 -3.90 -10.06
C ALA A 148 -1.52 -3.15 -10.50
N ASP A 149 -2.68 -3.47 -9.92
CA ASP A 149 -3.96 -2.86 -10.29
C ASP A 149 -4.06 -1.36 -9.93
N GLY A 150 -3.23 -0.87 -9.01
CA GLY A 150 -3.05 0.56 -8.79
C GLY A 150 -2.48 1.26 -10.04
N LEU A 151 -1.48 0.66 -10.67
CA LEU A 151 -0.90 1.13 -11.94
C LEU A 151 -1.86 0.93 -13.12
N ASN A 152 -2.52 -0.24 -13.19
CA ASN A 152 -3.53 -0.50 -14.22
C ASN A 152 -4.68 0.51 -14.16
N PHE A 153 -5.12 0.88 -12.96
CA PHE A 153 -6.09 1.96 -12.80
C PHE A 153 -5.53 3.29 -13.29
N LEU A 154 -4.31 3.64 -12.89
CA LEU A 154 -3.68 4.92 -13.25
C LEU A 154 -3.54 5.07 -14.77
N SER A 155 -3.18 4.01 -15.50
CA SER A 155 -3.03 4.02 -16.96
C SER A 155 -4.30 4.41 -17.70
N THR A 156 -5.46 4.20 -17.09
CA THR A 156 -6.78 4.55 -17.66
C THR A 156 -7.24 5.98 -17.33
N GLN A 157 -6.44 6.74 -16.56
CA GLN A 157 -6.82 8.07 -16.07
C GLN A 157 -6.01 9.17 -16.75
N LYS A 158 -6.67 10.17 -17.33
CA LYS A 158 -6.01 11.28 -18.05
C LYS A 158 -5.49 12.40 -17.13
N ASN A 159 -6.09 12.60 -15.93
CA ASN A 159 -5.86 13.80 -15.10
C ASN A 159 -5.82 13.50 -13.60
N ILE A 160 -5.21 12.39 -13.17
CA ILE A 160 -4.97 12.15 -11.75
C ILE A 160 -3.69 12.84 -11.30
N GLN A 161 -3.80 13.68 -10.28
CA GLN A 161 -2.65 14.27 -9.61
C GLN A 161 -2.19 13.34 -8.49
N LEU A 162 -0.97 12.84 -8.62
CA LEU A 162 -0.35 11.97 -7.62
C LEU A 162 0.23 12.76 -6.43
N PRO A 163 0.44 12.13 -5.27
CA PRO A 163 1.28 12.68 -4.21
C PRO A 163 2.68 12.97 -4.72
N GLN A 164 3.36 13.96 -4.11
CA GLN A 164 4.71 14.35 -4.53
C GLN A 164 5.74 13.22 -4.42
N LYS A 165 5.59 12.37 -3.39
CA LYS A 165 6.41 11.16 -3.17
C LYS A 165 5.61 9.94 -3.58
N THR A 166 5.55 9.67 -4.88
CA THR A 166 4.93 8.45 -5.44
C THR A 166 5.97 7.61 -6.16
N VAL A 167 5.98 6.32 -5.90
CA VAL A 167 6.81 5.29 -6.54
C VAL A 167 5.91 4.25 -7.19
#